data_68b8094aeb842e60e9e11d03113f178f
#
_entry.id   68b8094aeb842e60e9e11d03113f178f
#
_cell.length_a   1.000
_cell.length_b   1.000
_cell.length_c   1.000
_cell.angle_alpha   90.00
_cell.angle_beta   90.00
_cell.angle_gamma   90.00
#
_symmetry.space_group_name_H-M   'P 1'
#
loop_
_entity.id
_entity.type
_entity.pdbx_description
1 polymer ?
#
loop_
_entity_poly.entity_id
_entity_poly.type
_entity_poly.pdbx_seq_one_letter_code
_entity_poly.pdbx_strand_id
1 'polypeptide(L)'
;MRSMRRNLGFSRNLLLAAGMIAMLSISSLTMLTEEVLAVPDKFGIEELYPTAGNGPVWFLDNEEPENDDNFLMTSHEGIDLEEEEEGPDRGAFELDAETGTEEHGVRIHADSPDGEWKNVEMTGYFKLEQGNDQFTLIARQGPSYNDDGGCGAYGYYGMISAEGEAYFKKKLFHHGGGYSDRTAVEENVIDNLDNRWVGIKMVVYDLVGDDVKLELWVDDGNQQNKWKKATEYVDDGDWEVSGSDCDRSSDDIIEEGTRGGFRVDDSKFEFKNLSIREINGGQRGELLPVNQQELSKCLFTYTCNAQGLDLAPVEEEQEQDE
;
A
#
# COMPACT_ATOMS: atom_id res chain seq x y z
N MET A 1 3.97 -17.03 -93.04
CA MET A 1 4.19 -16.94 -91.57
C MET A 1 2.98 -16.24 -91.02
N ARG A 2 2.06 -17.01 -90.37
CA ARG A 2 0.85 -16.50 -89.69
C ARG A 2 1.07 -16.42 -88.15
N SER A 3 0.99 -15.21 -87.62
CA SER A 3 1.04 -14.94 -86.16
C SER A 3 -0.35 -15.15 -85.59
N MET A 4 -0.51 -16.10 -84.65
CA MET A 4 -1.71 -16.26 -83.83
C MET A 4 -1.59 -15.41 -82.60
N ARG A 5 -2.46 -14.38 -82.45
CA ARG A 5 -2.70 -13.67 -81.20
C ARG A 5 -3.77 -14.42 -80.38
N ARG A 6 -3.42 -14.88 -79.22
CA ARG A 6 -4.37 -15.37 -78.22
C ARG A 6 -4.84 -14.21 -77.33
N ASN A 7 -6.13 -13.92 -77.38
CA ASN A 7 -6.79 -13.03 -76.44
C ASN A 7 -7.06 -13.79 -75.14
N LEU A 8 -6.44 -13.34 -74.03
CA LEU A 8 -6.79 -13.74 -72.69
C LEU A 8 -7.84 -12.71 -72.15
N GLY A 9 -9.09 -13.13 -72.13
CA GLY A 9 -10.16 -12.40 -71.42
C GLY A 9 -10.07 -12.61 -69.94
N PHE A 10 -9.64 -11.59 -69.24
CA PHE A 10 -9.71 -11.57 -67.76
C PHE A 10 -11.10 -11.12 -67.37
N SER A 11 -11.79 -12.00 -66.64
CA SER A 11 -13.12 -11.76 -66.10
C SER A 11 -13.08 -10.67 -65.01
N ARG A 12 -13.79 -9.56 -65.22
CA ARG A 12 -13.93 -8.41 -64.31
C ARG A 12 -14.71 -8.71 -63.04
N ASN A 13 -15.21 -9.92 -62.84
CA ASN A 13 -16.06 -10.28 -61.68
C ASN A 13 -15.32 -10.85 -60.49
N LEU A 14 -13.99 -11.03 -60.56
CA LEU A 14 -13.19 -11.57 -59.42
C LEU A 14 -12.60 -10.49 -58.52
N LEU A 15 -12.68 -9.22 -58.92
CA LEU A 15 -12.12 -8.11 -58.13
C LEU A 15 -13.13 -7.45 -57.15
N LEU A 16 -14.42 -7.76 -57.30
CA LEU A 16 -15.46 -7.23 -56.39
C LEU A 16 -15.72 -8.09 -55.14
N ALA A 17 -15.32 -9.36 -55.14
CA ALA A 17 -15.48 -10.26 -53.98
C ALA A 17 -14.36 -10.13 -52.95
N ALA A 18 -13.16 -9.71 -53.35
CA ALA A 18 -12.05 -9.50 -52.45
C ALA A 18 -12.08 -8.17 -51.67
N GLY A 19 -12.85 -7.18 -52.17
CA GLY A 19 -12.98 -5.87 -51.51
C GLY A 19 -13.99 -5.82 -50.35
N MET A 20 -14.95 -6.75 -50.27
CA MET A 20 -15.97 -6.76 -49.22
C MET A 20 -15.54 -7.57 -47.98
N ILE A 21 -14.56 -8.43 -48.11
CA ILE A 21 -14.06 -9.22 -46.93
C ILE A 21 -13.03 -8.41 -46.13
N ALA A 22 -12.42 -7.40 -46.73
CA ALA A 22 -11.42 -6.57 -46.05
C ALA A 22 -12.03 -5.38 -45.24
N MET A 23 -13.33 -5.10 -45.38
CA MET A 23 -13.99 -4.03 -44.63
C MET A 23 -14.78 -4.49 -43.38
N LEU A 24 -14.84 -5.79 -43.14
CA LEU A 24 -15.54 -6.35 -41.96
C LEU A 24 -14.61 -6.73 -40.80
N SER A 25 -13.31 -6.50 -40.92
CA SER A 25 -12.33 -6.87 -39.86
C SER A 25 -11.67 -5.67 -39.16
N ILE A 26 -12.18 -4.45 -39.33
CA ILE A 26 -11.78 -3.29 -38.52
C ILE A 26 -13.02 -2.77 -37.80
N SER A 27 -13.75 -3.65 -37.16
CA SER A 27 -14.48 -3.29 -35.95
C SER A 27 -13.40 -3.17 -34.90
N SER A 28 -12.81 -2.00 -34.81
CA SER A 28 -11.97 -1.58 -33.72
C SER A 28 -12.69 -1.96 -32.43
N LEU A 29 -12.16 -2.99 -31.77
CA LEU A 29 -12.39 -3.28 -30.39
C LEU A 29 -11.77 -2.09 -29.62
N THR A 30 -12.46 -0.95 -29.62
CA THR A 30 -12.25 0.05 -28.58
C THR A 30 -12.77 -0.62 -27.32
N MET A 31 -11.90 -1.38 -26.65
CA MET A 31 -12.10 -1.70 -25.25
C MET A 31 -12.17 -0.35 -24.57
N LEU A 32 -13.37 0.07 -24.21
CA LEU A 32 -13.56 1.02 -23.15
C LEU A 32 -13.02 0.29 -21.91
N THR A 33 -11.77 0.54 -21.58
CA THR A 33 -11.28 0.31 -20.23
C THR A 33 -12.12 1.28 -19.38
N GLU A 34 -13.19 0.79 -18.77
CA GLU A 34 -13.70 1.46 -17.58
C GLU A 34 -12.50 1.46 -16.63
N GLU A 35 -11.90 2.63 -16.46
CA GLU A 35 -11.04 2.85 -15.31
C GLU A 35 -11.93 2.57 -14.10
N VAL A 36 -11.72 1.42 -13.45
CA VAL A 36 -12.27 1.19 -12.13
C VAL A 36 -11.61 2.25 -11.27
N LEU A 37 -12.34 3.32 -11.03
CA LEU A 37 -11.88 4.39 -10.17
C LEU A 37 -11.69 3.76 -8.79
N ALA A 38 -10.48 3.87 -8.27
CA ALA A 38 -10.22 3.52 -6.88
C ALA A 38 -11.21 4.29 -6.01
N VAL A 39 -11.81 3.62 -5.05
CA VAL A 39 -12.78 4.24 -4.15
C VAL A 39 -11.99 5.10 -3.16
N PRO A 40 -12.25 6.40 -3.08
CA PRO A 40 -11.59 7.22 -2.08
C PRO A 40 -12.13 6.88 -0.67
N ASP A 41 -11.25 6.94 0.32
CA ASP A 41 -11.61 6.85 1.73
C ASP A 41 -12.38 8.09 2.23
N LYS A 42 -12.68 8.15 3.55
CA LYS A 42 -13.43 9.30 4.12
C LYS A 42 -12.70 10.64 3.97
N PHE A 43 -11.39 10.64 3.78
CA PHE A 43 -10.59 11.83 3.55
C PHE A 43 -10.44 12.20 2.06
N GLY A 44 -11.05 11.43 1.17
CA GLY A 44 -10.91 11.59 -0.27
C GLY A 44 -9.59 11.05 -0.82
N ILE A 45 -8.90 10.21 -0.07
CA ILE A 45 -7.63 9.58 -0.47
C ILE A 45 -7.92 8.25 -1.15
N GLU A 46 -7.36 8.05 -2.33
CA GLU A 46 -7.52 6.85 -3.12
C GLU A 46 -6.95 5.61 -2.41
N GLU A 47 -7.77 4.56 -2.27
CA GLU A 47 -7.34 3.27 -1.75
C GLU A 47 -6.51 2.53 -2.79
N LEU A 48 -5.35 2.00 -2.43
CA LEU A 48 -4.55 1.15 -3.33
C LEU A 48 -5.14 -0.26 -3.42
N TYR A 49 -5.60 -0.77 -2.29
CA TYR A 49 -6.19 -2.11 -2.17
C TYR A 49 -7.58 -2.00 -1.54
N PRO A 50 -8.55 -2.82 -2.00
CA PRO A 50 -9.89 -2.79 -1.44
C PRO A 50 -9.89 -3.15 0.06
N THR A 51 -10.63 -2.40 0.84
CA THR A 51 -10.89 -2.75 2.24
C THR A 51 -11.56 -4.13 2.33
N ALA A 52 -11.11 -4.97 3.25
CA ALA A 52 -11.72 -6.27 3.51
C ALA A 52 -13.18 -6.11 3.93
N GLY A 53 -14.08 -6.97 3.41
CA GLY A 53 -15.53 -6.77 3.50
C GLY A 53 -16.13 -6.64 4.91
N ASN A 54 -15.41 -7.05 5.97
CA ASN A 54 -15.73 -6.80 7.37
C ASN A 54 -14.45 -6.52 8.15
N GLY A 55 -13.40 -6.11 7.47
CA GLY A 55 -12.14 -5.78 8.13
C GLY A 55 -12.24 -4.49 8.94
N PRO A 56 -11.51 -4.39 10.03
CA PRO A 56 -11.46 -3.18 10.82
C PRO A 56 -10.88 -2.03 10.00
N VAL A 57 -11.38 -0.84 10.31
CA VAL A 57 -10.86 0.42 9.80
C VAL A 57 -10.72 1.40 10.95
N TRP A 58 -9.63 2.14 10.93
CA TRP A 58 -9.41 3.25 11.84
C TRP A 58 -9.02 4.50 11.04
N PHE A 59 -9.56 5.60 11.46
CA PHE A 59 -9.25 6.92 10.92
C PHE A 59 -9.10 7.89 12.07
N LEU A 60 -8.02 8.62 12.11
CA LEU A 60 -7.88 9.68 13.11
C LEU A 60 -9.05 10.66 13.00
N ASP A 61 -9.72 10.92 14.12
CA ASP A 61 -10.67 12.01 14.20
C ASP A 61 -9.93 13.30 14.43
N ASN A 62 -10.04 14.21 13.46
CA ASN A 62 -9.32 15.49 13.52
C ASN A 62 -10.02 16.50 14.44
N GLU A 63 -11.26 16.25 14.90
CA GLU A 63 -11.97 17.18 15.79
C GLU A 63 -11.66 16.88 17.26
N GLU A 64 -11.62 15.60 17.65
CA GLU A 64 -11.45 15.18 19.05
C GLU A 64 -10.63 13.86 19.13
N PRO A 65 -9.34 13.86 18.75
CA PRO A 65 -8.53 12.62 18.71
C PRO A 65 -8.43 11.93 20.06
N GLU A 66 -8.46 12.68 21.16
CA GLU A 66 -8.39 12.14 22.52
C GLU A 66 -9.67 11.38 22.95
N ASN A 67 -10.76 11.53 22.22
CA ASN A 67 -12.00 10.80 22.46
C ASN A 67 -12.08 9.48 21.65
N ASP A 68 -11.09 9.16 20.83
CA ASP A 68 -11.00 7.90 20.12
C ASP A 68 -10.38 6.81 21.02
N ASP A 69 -11.17 5.83 21.43
CA ASP A 69 -10.74 4.71 22.29
C ASP A 69 -9.59 3.88 21.69
N ASN A 70 -9.37 3.96 20.37
CA ASN A 70 -8.30 3.24 19.68
C ASN A 70 -7.04 4.10 19.48
N PHE A 71 -7.11 5.38 19.79
CA PHE A 71 -5.99 6.30 19.67
C PHE A 71 -5.14 6.31 20.94
N LEU A 72 -3.84 6.17 20.78
CA LEU A 72 -2.88 6.30 21.86
C LEU A 72 -1.65 7.05 21.36
N MET A 73 -1.34 8.15 22.00
CA MET A 73 -0.07 8.83 21.78
C MET A 73 0.91 8.50 22.92
N THR A 74 2.11 8.11 22.56
CA THR A 74 3.21 7.91 23.52
C THR A 74 4.33 8.87 23.19
N SER A 75 4.62 9.75 24.16
CA SER A 75 5.78 10.63 24.14
C SER A 75 6.50 10.53 25.48
N HIS A 76 7.78 10.90 25.52
CA HIS A 76 8.55 10.81 26.77
C HIS A 76 8.26 11.94 27.76
N GLU A 77 7.71 13.07 27.35
CA GLU A 77 7.19 14.13 28.26
C GLU A 77 6.26 15.09 27.49
N GLY A 78 4.95 15.01 27.80
CA GLY A 78 4.00 16.11 27.66
C GLY A 78 3.95 16.81 26.30
N ILE A 79 4.03 16.05 25.20
CA ILE A 79 3.75 16.60 23.88
C ILE A 79 2.25 16.66 23.73
N ASP A 80 1.71 17.85 23.63
CA ASP A 80 0.34 18.09 23.30
C ASP A 80 0.20 18.06 21.77
N LEU A 81 -0.91 17.49 21.28
CA LEU A 81 -1.30 17.65 19.89
C LEU A 81 -1.87 19.06 19.72
N GLU A 82 -1.26 19.85 18.90
CA GLU A 82 -1.78 21.16 18.53
C GLU A 82 -2.42 21.08 17.14
N GLU A 83 -3.72 21.36 17.04
CA GLU A 83 -4.42 21.45 15.76
C GLU A 83 -4.21 22.82 15.12
N GLU A 84 -3.89 22.82 13.83
CA GLU A 84 -3.86 24.04 13.03
C GLU A 84 -5.28 24.54 12.75
N GLU A 85 -5.73 25.54 13.51
CA GLU A 85 -7.10 26.06 13.44
C GLU A 85 -7.36 26.92 12.20
N GLU A 86 -6.32 27.55 11.63
CA GLU A 86 -6.43 28.52 10.54
C GLU A 86 -5.40 28.26 9.42
N GLY A 87 -5.67 28.75 8.23
CA GLY A 87 -4.72 28.73 7.12
C GLY A 87 -4.87 27.52 6.17
N PRO A 88 -3.86 27.30 5.33
CA PRO A 88 -3.89 26.23 4.31
C PRO A 88 -3.74 24.83 4.92
N ASP A 89 -3.22 24.74 6.13
CA ASP A 89 -2.95 23.49 6.84
C ASP A 89 -3.99 23.17 7.93
N ARG A 90 -5.10 23.89 7.94
CA ARG A 90 -6.21 23.68 8.88
C ARG A 90 -6.62 22.20 8.95
N GLY A 91 -6.72 21.69 10.17
CA GLY A 91 -7.04 20.28 10.46
C GLY A 91 -5.80 19.36 10.39
N ALA A 92 -4.60 19.91 10.22
CA ALA A 92 -3.38 19.20 10.49
C ALA A 92 -3.03 19.27 11.97
N PHE A 93 -2.29 18.30 12.45
CA PHE A 93 -1.72 18.27 13.79
C PHE A 93 -0.21 18.44 13.73
N GLU A 94 0.32 19.21 14.65
CA GLU A 94 1.76 19.36 14.84
C GLU A 94 2.28 18.35 15.87
N LEU A 95 3.41 17.75 15.57
CA LEU A 95 4.20 16.92 16.48
C LEU A 95 5.61 17.47 16.58
N ASP A 96 5.99 17.94 17.75
CA ASP A 96 7.34 18.41 18.04
C ASP A 96 8.08 17.37 18.89
N ALA A 97 9.01 16.64 18.24
CA ALA A 97 9.88 15.66 18.90
C ALA A 97 11.27 16.20 19.21
N GLU A 98 11.53 17.51 19.04
CA GLU A 98 12.85 18.14 19.25
C GLU A 98 13.22 18.38 20.73
N THR A 99 12.32 18.15 21.65
CA THR A 99 12.53 18.56 23.05
C THR A 99 13.58 17.73 23.80
N GLY A 100 14.81 17.95 23.49
CA GLY A 100 15.98 18.06 24.38
C GLY A 100 16.33 16.98 25.41
N THR A 101 15.70 15.81 25.42
CA THR A 101 16.02 14.68 26.29
C THR A 101 16.51 13.46 25.50
N GLU A 102 17.27 12.56 26.13
CA GLU A 102 18.02 11.49 25.46
C GLU A 102 17.16 10.37 24.82
N GLU A 103 15.84 10.47 24.80
CA GLU A 103 14.94 9.49 24.19
C GLU A 103 13.83 10.19 23.40
N HIS A 104 14.16 10.57 22.18
CA HIS A 104 13.39 11.47 21.33
C HIS A 104 12.53 10.68 20.36
N GLY A 105 11.29 10.45 20.67
CA GLY A 105 10.39 9.82 19.71
C GLY A 105 8.93 9.98 20.11
N VAL A 106 8.16 10.57 19.24
CA VAL A 106 6.70 10.59 19.35
C VAL A 106 6.14 9.45 18.53
N ARG A 107 5.22 8.72 19.10
CA ARG A 107 4.49 7.66 18.44
C ARG A 107 3.00 7.85 18.61
N ILE A 108 2.29 7.86 17.50
CA ILE A 108 0.86 7.70 17.44
C ILE A 108 0.59 6.23 17.18
N HIS A 109 -0.25 5.63 17.99
CA HIS A 109 -0.68 4.25 17.83
C HIS A 109 -2.19 4.22 17.58
N ALA A 110 -2.61 3.34 16.69
CA ALA A 110 -3.99 2.98 16.51
C ALA A 110 -4.18 1.51 16.87
N ASP A 111 -4.85 1.25 17.98
CA ASP A 111 -5.25 -0.10 18.37
C ASP A 111 -6.27 -0.63 17.34
N SER A 112 -6.21 -1.92 17.03
CA SER A 112 -7.20 -2.51 16.14
C SER A 112 -8.56 -2.56 16.82
N PRO A 113 -9.65 -2.05 16.19
CA PRO A 113 -11.00 -2.18 16.72
C PRO A 113 -11.45 -3.63 16.96
N ASP A 114 -10.90 -4.58 16.23
CA ASP A 114 -11.19 -6.02 16.31
C ASP A 114 -10.11 -6.82 17.06
N GLY A 115 -9.09 -6.13 17.61
CA GLY A 115 -8.01 -6.71 18.42
C GLY A 115 -6.70 -6.92 17.67
N GLU A 116 -6.72 -7.09 16.36
CA GLU A 116 -5.53 -7.40 15.56
C GLU A 116 -5.53 -6.66 14.21
N TRP A 117 -4.34 -6.27 13.76
CA TRP A 117 -4.04 -5.81 12.40
C TRP A 117 -3.19 -6.87 11.70
N LYS A 118 -3.66 -7.40 10.57
CA LYS A 118 -2.96 -8.43 9.82
C LYS A 118 -2.55 -7.94 8.43
N ASN A 119 -3.52 -7.81 7.52
CA ASN A 119 -3.27 -7.33 6.17
C ASN A 119 -3.73 -5.87 6.09
N VAL A 120 -2.80 -4.94 6.03
CA VAL A 120 -3.16 -3.53 6.22
C VAL A 120 -2.65 -2.62 5.12
N GLU A 121 -3.43 -1.60 4.84
CA GLU A 121 -3.01 -0.37 4.19
C GLU A 121 -3.07 0.77 5.20
N MET A 122 -1.92 1.34 5.51
CA MET A 122 -1.75 2.49 6.38
C MET A 122 -1.51 3.72 5.54
N THR A 123 -2.10 4.85 5.89
CA THR A 123 -1.99 6.11 5.13
C THR A 123 -1.77 7.29 6.07
N GLY A 124 -0.98 8.25 5.64
CA GLY A 124 -0.87 9.57 6.27
C GLY A 124 -0.22 10.58 5.32
N TYR A 125 -0.50 11.85 5.55
CA TYR A 125 0.20 12.97 4.92
C TYR A 125 1.04 13.67 5.95
N PHE A 126 2.29 13.99 5.59
CA PHE A 126 3.31 14.50 6.50
C PHE A 126 4.05 15.67 5.86
N LYS A 127 4.43 16.64 6.70
CA LYS A 127 5.27 17.77 6.32
C LYS A 127 6.34 17.95 7.40
N LEU A 128 7.60 17.84 7.03
CA LEU A 128 8.73 18.12 7.92
C LEU A 128 8.90 19.63 8.05
N GLU A 129 8.77 20.17 9.25
CA GLU A 129 9.01 21.58 9.52
C GLU A 129 10.43 21.86 9.97
N GLN A 130 10.98 20.98 10.81
CA GLN A 130 12.31 21.13 11.37
C GLN A 130 12.91 19.77 11.70
N GLY A 131 14.24 19.66 11.59
CA GLY A 131 14.95 18.41 11.80
C GLY A 131 15.38 17.77 10.49
N ASN A 132 15.84 16.54 10.55
CA ASN A 132 16.35 15.79 9.39
C ASN A 132 16.17 14.27 9.53
N ASP A 133 15.28 13.84 10.41
CA ASP A 133 15.04 12.42 10.60
C ASP A 133 13.98 11.88 9.64
N GLN A 134 13.72 10.61 9.74
CA GLN A 134 12.78 9.87 8.92
C GLN A 134 11.37 9.90 9.51
N PHE A 135 10.39 9.78 8.62
CA PHE A 135 9.05 9.41 9.01
C PHE A 135 8.88 7.89 8.92
N THR A 136 8.27 7.27 9.94
CA THR A 136 8.14 5.82 10.04
C THR A 136 6.70 5.39 10.24
N LEU A 137 6.21 4.48 9.38
CA LEU A 137 4.98 3.73 9.60
C LEU A 137 5.34 2.36 10.17
N ILE A 138 4.57 1.88 11.15
CA ILE A 138 4.81 0.60 11.81
C ILE A 138 3.56 -0.27 11.66
N ALA A 139 3.64 -1.30 10.84
CA ALA A 139 2.56 -2.26 10.65
C ALA A 139 2.75 -3.51 11.52
N ARG A 140 1.65 -4.18 11.84
CA ARG A 140 1.62 -5.39 12.69
C ARG A 140 2.39 -5.17 14.00
N GLN A 141 2.22 -4.01 14.61
CA GLN A 141 2.92 -3.67 15.84
C GLN A 141 2.33 -4.45 17.01
N GLY A 142 3.19 -5.06 17.82
CA GLY A 142 2.82 -5.70 19.06
C GLY A 142 2.44 -4.70 20.16
N PRO A 143 2.09 -5.19 21.36
CA PRO A 143 1.79 -4.37 22.52
C PRO A 143 2.97 -3.47 22.89
N SER A 144 2.73 -2.49 23.78
CA SER A 144 3.80 -1.58 24.16
C SER A 144 4.94 -2.32 24.91
N TYR A 145 6.12 -1.74 24.88
CA TYR A 145 7.29 -2.25 25.60
C TYR A 145 6.98 -2.56 27.08
N ASN A 146 6.23 -1.69 27.74
CA ASN A 146 5.92 -1.83 29.16
C ASN A 146 4.93 -2.95 29.47
N ASP A 147 4.13 -3.36 28.51
CA ASP A 147 3.07 -4.34 28.70
C ASP A 147 3.61 -5.79 28.67
N ASP A 148 4.77 -6.03 28.06
CA ASP A 148 5.31 -7.38 27.83
C ASP A 148 6.81 -7.50 28.18
N GLY A 149 7.26 -6.74 29.19
CA GLY A 149 8.60 -6.89 29.75
C GLY A 149 9.76 -6.73 28.76
N GLY A 150 9.54 -5.98 27.68
CA GLY A 150 10.51 -5.76 26.61
C GLY A 150 10.34 -6.66 25.39
N CYS A 151 9.39 -7.58 25.41
CA CYS A 151 9.06 -8.47 24.29
C CYS A 151 8.03 -7.86 23.34
N GLY A 152 7.30 -6.85 23.78
CA GLY A 152 6.40 -6.06 22.93
C GLY A 152 7.11 -5.14 21.94
N ALA A 153 6.36 -4.26 21.31
CA ALA A 153 6.83 -3.28 20.35
C ALA A 153 7.58 -3.89 19.14
N TYR A 154 7.28 -5.14 18.77
CA TYR A 154 7.69 -5.70 17.49
C TYR A 154 6.88 -5.09 16.34
N GLY A 155 7.32 -5.26 15.10
CA GLY A 155 6.59 -4.75 13.93
C GLY A 155 7.46 -4.65 12.68
N TYR A 156 6.81 -4.39 11.55
CA TYR A 156 7.43 -3.99 10.30
C TYR A 156 7.46 -2.47 10.21
N TYR A 157 8.61 -1.92 9.91
CA TYR A 157 8.88 -0.49 9.84
C TYR A 157 9.10 -0.08 8.40
N GLY A 158 8.22 0.75 7.86
CA GLY A 158 8.39 1.40 6.56
C GLY A 158 8.84 2.85 6.77
N MET A 159 9.96 3.22 6.16
CA MET A 159 10.67 4.45 6.47
C MET A 159 10.88 5.30 5.22
N ILE A 160 10.58 6.61 5.34
CA ILE A 160 10.93 7.63 4.36
C ILE A 160 11.82 8.64 5.07
N SER A 161 13.06 8.82 4.61
CA SER A 161 13.98 9.80 5.20
C SER A 161 13.65 11.23 4.76
N ALA A 162 14.17 12.21 5.48
CA ALA A 162 14.04 13.63 5.12
C ALA A 162 14.58 13.90 3.71
N GLU A 163 15.63 13.19 3.28
CA GLU A 163 16.26 13.31 1.97
C GLU A 163 15.51 12.57 0.86
N GLY A 164 14.45 11.83 1.18
CA GLY A 164 13.64 11.11 0.20
C GLY A 164 14.11 9.71 -0.12
N GLU A 165 14.77 9.05 0.82
CA GLU A 165 15.12 7.62 0.74
C GLU A 165 13.99 6.76 1.31
N ALA A 166 13.73 5.58 0.71
CA ALA A 166 12.75 4.61 1.17
C ALA A 166 13.38 3.26 1.50
N TYR A 167 13.02 2.67 2.63
CA TYR A 167 13.49 1.33 3.04
C TYR A 167 12.60 0.73 4.12
N PHE A 168 12.82 -0.54 4.42
CA PHE A 168 12.18 -1.25 5.53
C PHE A 168 13.17 -1.71 6.57
N LYS A 169 12.64 -1.92 7.79
CA LYS A 169 13.26 -2.68 8.88
C LYS A 169 12.24 -3.60 9.53
N LYS A 170 12.70 -4.71 10.07
CA LYS A 170 11.94 -5.60 10.94
C LYS A 170 12.45 -5.48 12.36
N LYS A 171 11.53 -5.52 13.33
CA LYS A 171 11.85 -5.59 14.76
C LYS A 171 11.04 -6.72 15.34
N LEU A 172 11.69 -7.67 16.01
CA LEU A 172 11.03 -8.81 16.66
C LEU A 172 10.86 -8.64 18.17
N PHE A 173 11.76 -7.90 18.80
CA PHE A 173 11.72 -7.59 20.24
C PHE A 173 12.48 -6.31 20.50
N HIS A 174 12.19 -5.65 21.63
CA HIS A 174 12.89 -4.41 22.00
C HIS A 174 14.16 -4.69 22.81
N HIS A 175 14.09 -5.68 23.67
CA HIS A 175 15.19 -6.02 24.57
C HIS A 175 16.39 -6.54 23.77
N GLY A 176 17.59 -6.03 24.04
CA GLY A 176 18.80 -6.51 23.36
C GLY A 176 18.96 -6.14 21.88
N GLY A 177 18.04 -5.32 21.30
CA GLY A 177 18.20 -4.76 19.97
C GLY A 177 17.79 -5.70 18.82
N GLY A 178 16.65 -6.38 18.94
CA GLY A 178 16.11 -7.29 17.92
C GLY A 178 15.65 -6.60 16.63
N TYR A 179 16.55 -5.81 16.00
CA TYR A 179 16.31 -5.14 14.72
C TYR A 179 17.07 -5.82 13.57
N SER A 180 16.46 -5.88 12.41
CA SER A 180 17.14 -6.26 11.17
C SER A 180 18.03 -5.13 10.64
N ASP A 181 18.92 -5.47 9.72
CA ASP A 181 19.49 -4.47 8.82
C ASP A 181 18.39 -3.83 7.96
N ARG A 182 18.69 -2.68 7.35
CA ARG A 182 17.83 -2.06 6.35
C ARG A 182 17.72 -2.97 5.13
N THR A 183 16.56 -3.01 4.50
CA THR A 183 16.46 -3.51 3.12
C THR A 183 17.30 -2.64 2.17
N ALA A 184 17.39 -3.00 0.90
CA ALA A 184 17.95 -2.11 -0.10
C ALA A 184 17.26 -0.73 0.00
N VAL A 185 18.06 0.32 0.00
CA VAL A 185 17.58 1.71 0.06
C VAL A 185 17.27 2.16 -1.37
N GLU A 186 16.04 2.60 -1.60
CA GLU A 186 15.67 3.27 -2.83
C GLU A 186 15.86 4.79 -2.64
N GLU A 187 16.75 5.36 -3.43
CA GLU A 187 17.09 6.79 -3.37
C GLU A 187 16.16 7.62 -4.26
N ASN A 188 15.93 8.86 -3.86
CA ASN A 188 15.18 9.87 -4.65
C ASN A 188 13.73 9.44 -4.99
N VAL A 189 13.05 8.74 -4.08
CA VAL A 189 11.63 8.38 -4.26
C VAL A 189 10.73 9.62 -4.20
N ILE A 190 11.17 10.64 -3.48
CA ILE A 190 10.68 12.03 -3.46
C ILE A 190 11.88 12.99 -3.43
N ASP A 191 11.67 14.28 -3.68
CA ASP A 191 12.77 15.26 -3.60
C ASP A 191 13.27 15.42 -2.16
N ASN A 192 12.36 15.68 -1.22
CA ASN A 192 12.59 15.77 0.23
C ASN A 192 11.23 15.93 0.95
N LEU A 193 11.25 15.97 2.30
CA LEU A 193 10.06 16.24 3.12
C LEU A 193 9.92 17.69 3.55
N ASP A 194 10.94 18.55 3.36
CA ASP A 194 11.03 19.88 3.95
C ASP A 194 9.89 20.82 3.53
N ASN A 195 9.12 21.27 4.49
CA ASN A 195 8.04 22.27 4.34
C ASN A 195 7.05 21.97 3.21
N ARG A 196 6.81 20.69 2.92
CA ARG A 196 5.86 20.24 1.88
C ARG A 196 5.09 19.02 2.33
N TRP A 197 3.84 18.94 1.92
CA TRP A 197 3.01 17.78 2.18
C TRP A 197 3.38 16.62 1.25
N VAL A 198 3.67 15.48 1.83
CA VAL A 198 3.93 14.22 1.14
C VAL A 198 3.01 13.15 1.71
N GLY A 199 2.26 12.49 0.85
CA GLY A 199 1.48 11.31 1.21
C GLY A 199 2.38 10.08 1.27
N ILE A 200 2.24 9.30 2.34
CA ILE A 200 2.98 8.04 2.53
C ILE A 200 1.96 6.94 2.84
N LYS A 201 2.07 5.82 2.12
CA LYS A 201 1.34 4.60 2.44
C LYS A 201 2.31 3.46 2.69
N MET A 202 1.97 2.63 3.67
CA MET A 202 2.59 1.33 3.87
C MET A 202 1.51 0.26 3.73
N VAL A 203 1.78 -0.73 2.87
CA VAL A 203 0.91 -1.88 2.68
C VAL A 203 1.66 -3.12 3.14
N VAL A 204 1.02 -3.93 3.98
CA VAL A 204 1.57 -5.19 4.47
C VAL A 204 0.50 -6.26 4.36
N TYR A 205 0.83 -7.39 3.71
CA TYR A 205 -0.12 -8.48 3.54
C TYR A 205 0.57 -9.84 3.36
N ASP A 206 -0.15 -10.90 3.75
CA ASP A 206 0.31 -12.26 3.57
C ASP A 206 0.30 -12.67 2.11
N LEU A 207 1.34 -13.37 1.71
CA LEU A 207 1.39 -14.14 0.47
C LEU A 207 1.00 -15.60 0.73
N VAL A 208 0.90 -16.37 -0.33
CA VAL A 208 0.72 -17.83 -0.21
C VAL A 208 2.02 -18.45 0.30
N GLY A 209 1.96 -19.18 1.43
CA GLY A 209 3.11 -19.89 1.99
C GLY A 209 3.72 -19.21 3.22
N ASP A 210 2.96 -18.38 3.88
CA ASP A 210 3.32 -17.67 5.13
C ASP A 210 4.30 -16.50 4.97
N ASP A 211 4.76 -16.21 3.74
CA ASP A 211 5.58 -15.02 3.44
C ASP A 211 4.75 -13.74 3.60
N VAL A 212 5.42 -12.64 3.89
CA VAL A 212 4.78 -11.33 4.06
C VAL A 212 5.33 -10.32 3.06
N LYS A 213 4.42 -9.71 2.28
CA LYS A 213 4.75 -8.63 1.36
C LYS A 213 4.63 -7.28 2.05
N LEU A 214 5.63 -6.44 1.84
CA LEU A 214 5.67 -5.05 2.29
C LEU A 214 5.82 -4.14 1.07
N GLU A 215 5.07 -3.05 1.05
CA GLU A 215 5.17 -2.01 0.02
C GLU A 215 5.14 -0.63 0.66
N LEU A 216 5.99 0.28 0.17
CA LEU A 216 5.89 1.72 0.45
C LEU A 216 5.48 2.45 -0.82
N TRP A 217 4.55 3.39 -0.65
CA TRP A 217 4.02 4.23 -1.72
C TRP A 217 4.05 5.69 -1.30
N VAL A 218 4.29 6.57 -2.25
CA VAL A 218 4.34 8.02 -2.02
C VAL A 218 3.43 8.76 -2.99
N ASP A 219 2.75 9.80 -2.48
CA ASP A 219 2.11 10.85 -3.26
C ASP A 219 2.92 12.14 -3.05
N ASP A 220 3.79 12.43 -4.01
CA ASP A 220 4.72 13.56 -3.97
C ASP A 220 4.02 14.89 -4.34
N GLY A 221 2.92 15.15 -3.69
CA GLY A 221 2.08 16.31 -3.87
C GLY A 221 0.95 16.32 -2.84
N ASN A 222 0.53 17.50 -2.41
CA ASN A 222 -0.50 17.63 -1.39
C ASN A 222 -1.85 17.02 -1.85
N GLN A 223 -2.13 15.80 -1.46
CA GLN A 223 -3.38 15.07 -1.73
C GLN A 223 -3.78 15.01 -3.22
N GLN A 224 -2.81 14.76 -4.10
CA GLN A 224 -3.09 14.64 -5.54
C GLN A 224 -3.54 13.23 -5.95
N ASN A 225 -3.52 12.25 -5.03
CA ASN A 225 -3.82 10.85 -5.31
C ASN A 225 -2.98 10.27 -6.47
N LYS A 226 -1.72 10.68 -6.56
CA LYS A 226 -0.77 10.21 -7.58
C LYS A 226 0.23 9.24 -6.98
N TRP A 227 -0.29 8.20 -6.38
CA TRP A 227 0.50 7.20 -5.69
C TRP A 227 1.48 6.50 -6.61
N LYS A 228 2.73 6.47 -6.22
CA LYS A 228 3.83 5.72 -6.86
C LYS A 228 4.44 4.79 -5.85
N LYS A 229 4.68 3.53 -6.25
CA LYS A 229 5.42 2.60 -5.40
C LYS A 229 6.86 3.10 -5.27
N ALA A 230 7.27 3.37 -4.05
CA ALA A 230 8.63 3.80 -3.71
C ALA A 230 9.56 2.59 -3.62
N THR A 231 9.17 1.57 -2.83
CA THR A 231 9.94 0.33 -2.69
C THR A 231 9.03 -0.81 -2.24
N GLU A 232 9.51 -2.05 -2.36
CA GLU A 232 8.83 -3.25 -1.89
C GLU A 232 9.81 -4.29 -1.37
N TYR A 233 9.34 -5.16 -0.49
CA TYR A 233 10.12 -6.26 0.06
C TYR A 233 9.23 -7.47 0.36
N VAL A 234 9.82 -8.66 0.41
CA VAL A 234 9.16 -9.88 0.89
C VAL A 234 9.97 -10.42 2.05
N ASP A 235 9.31 -10.58 3.22
CA ASP A 235 9.86 -11.33 4.34
C ASP A 235 9.42 -12.79 4.17
N ASP A 236 10.36 -13.63 3.76
CA ASP A 236 10.23 -15.07 3.54
C ASP A 236 10.95 -15.90 4.63
N GLY A 237 11.29 -15.25 5.74
CA GLY A 237 12.05 -15.83 6.84
C GLY A 237 13.56 -15.70 6.71
N ASP A 238 14.10 -15.29 5.56
CA ASP A 238 15.54 -15.04 5.39
C ASP A 238 15.99 -13.66 5.90
N TRP A 239 15.04 -12.81 6.33
CA TRP A 239 15.33 -11.48 6.87
C TRP A 239 15.54 -11.50 8.38
N GLU A 240 16.75 -11.81 8.79
CA GLU A 240 17.11 -11.97 10.19
C GLU A 240 17.25 -10.64 10.95
N VAL A 241 16.88 -10.66 12.23
CA VAL A 241 17.22 -9.61 13.20
C VAL A 241 18.45 -9.98 13.99
N SER A 242 19.04 -9.03 14.69
CA SER A 242 20.19 -9.28 15.58
C SER A 242 19.75 -10.05 16.84
N GLY A 243 20.21 -11.28 16.97
CA GLY A 243 19.98 -12.12 18.16
C GLY A 243 18.64 -12.84 18.19
N SER A 244 18.35 -13.45 19.33
CA SER A 244 17.07 -14.11 19.63
C SER A 244 16.72 -13.84 21.09
N ASP A 245 15.49 -13.48 21.37
CA ASP A 245 14.94 -13.24 22.71
C ASP A 245 13.42 -13.36 22.67
N CYS A 246 12.77 -13.36 23.83
CA CYS A 246 11.31 -13.33 23.90
C CYS A 246 10.62 -14.53 23.21
N ASP A 247 11.23 -15.71 23.28
CA ASP A 247 10.76 -16.92 22.60
C ASP A 247 10.62 -16.77 21.07
N ARG A 248 11.34 -15.79 20.47
CA ARG A 248 11.40 -15.54 19.04
C ARG A 248 12.76 -15.88 18.47
N SER A 249 12.78 -16.55 17.32
CA SER A 249 13.96 -16.75 16.50
C SER A 249 14.30 -15.47 15.72
N SER A 250 15.57 -15.34 15.28
CA SER A 250 16.01 -14.16 14.51
C SER A 250 15.30 -13.99 13.17
N ASP A 251 14.80 -15.10 12.62
CA ASP A 251 14.16 -15.24 11.31
C ASP A 251 12.61 -15.22 11.38
N ASP A 252 12.02 -15.17 12.57
CA ASP A 252 10.56 -15.20 12.72
C ASP A 252 9.87 -14.12 11.87
N ILE A 253 8.81 -14.52 11.20
CA ILE A 253 7.89 -13.65 10.46
C ILE A 253 6.85 -13.09 11.43
N ILE A 254 6.47 -11.82 11.26
CA ILE A 254 5.43 -11.18 12.06
C ILE A 254 4.09 -11.39 11.38
N GLU A 255 3.27 -12.28 11.93
CA GLU A 255 1.98 -12.66 11.35
C GLU A 255 0.92 -11.56 11.52
N GLU A 256 0.87 -10.93 12.71
CA GLU A 256 -0.12 -9.92 13.08
C GLU A 256 0.37 -9.04 14.23
N GLY A 257 -0.34 -7.98 14.53
CA GLY A 257 -0.07 -7.12 15.67
C GLY A 257 -1.34 -6.41 16.16
N THR A 258 -1.37 -6.01 17.41
CA THR A 258 -2.53 -5.34 18.00
C THR A 258 -2.64 -3.87 17.58
N ARG A 259 -1.55 -3.29 17.04
CA ARG A 259 -1.42 -1.86 16.74
C ARG A 259 -0.87 -1.60 15.36
N GLY A 260 -1.24 -0.46 14.80
CA GLY A 260 -0.48 0.24 13.78
C GLY A 260 0.13 1.51 14.37
N GLY A 261 1.28 1.94 13.88
CA GLY A 261 1.99 3.09 14.44
C GLY A 261 2.50 4.07 13.39
N PHE A 262 2.55 5.34 13.80
CA PHE A 262 3.21 6.42 13.10
C PHE A 262 4.24 7.01 14.04
N ARG A 263 5.49 7.13 13.60
CA ARG A 263 6.61 7.53 14.45
C ARG A 263 7.43 8.63 13.81
N VAL A 264 7.77 9.59 14.64
CA VAL A 264 8.71 10.68 14.36
C VAL A 264 9.76 10.71 15.47
N ASP A 265 11.03 10.86 15.11
CA ASP A 265 12.13 11.04 16.05
C ASP A 265 12.85 12.36 15.72
N ASP A 266 13.42 13.04 16.72
CA ASP A 266 14.31 14.22 16.61
C ASP A 266 13.93 15.27 15.58
N SER A 267 12.63 15.45 15.32
CA SER A 267 12.12 16.34 14.27
C SER A 267 10.75 16.88 14.63
N LYS A 268 10.39 17.99 14.01
CA LYS A 268 9.07 18.59 14.09
C LYS A 268 8.32 18.33 12.78
N PHE A 269 7.16 17.70 12.88
CA PHE A 269 6.30 17.35 11.76
C PHE A 269 4.87 17.85 11.96
N GLU A 270 4.27 18.29 10.88
CA GLU A 270 2.80 18.30 10.77
C GLU A 270 2.32 17.01 10.10
N PHE A 271 1.15 16.55 10.51
CA PHE A 271 0.49 15.38 9.90
C PHE A 271 -1.00 15.56 9.78
N LYS A 272 -1.63 14.85 8.84
CA LYS A 272 -3.09 14.80 8.64
C LYS A 272 -3.51 13.49 7.97
N ASN A 273 -4.82 13.21 8.06
CA ASN A 273 -5.47 12.12 7.34
C ASN A 273 -4.85 10.74 7.64
N LEU A 274 -4.54 10.49 8.92
CA LEU A 274 -4.03 9.18 9.32
C LEU A 274 -5.15 8.14 9.25
N SER A 275 -4.86 7.01 8.63
CA SER A 275 -5.78 5.88 8.58
C SER A 275 -5.06 4.53 8.54
N ILE A 276 -5.74 3.51 9.05
CA ILE A 276 -5.35 2.10 8.92
C ILE A 276 -6.59 1.32 8.52
N ARG A 277 -6.47 0.50 7.49
CA ARG A 277 -7.57 -0.33 6.98
C ARG A 277 -7.08 -1.76 6.78
N GLU A 278 -7.87 -2.72 7.25
CA GLU A 278 -7.65 -4.13 6.90
C GLU A 278 -8.01 -4.33 5.42
N ILE A 279 -7.12 -5.00 4.69
CA ILE A 279 -7.30 -5.35 3.27
C ILE A 279 -7.35 -6.87 3.10
N ASN A 280 -7.82 -7.33 1.96
CA ASN A 280 -7.81 -8.78 1.70
C ASN A 280 -6.38 -9.28 1.51
N GLY A 281 -5.98 -10.30 2.24
CA GLY A 281 -4.69 -10.99 2.04
C GLY A 281 -4.61 -11.71 0.70
N GLY A 282 -3.39 -11.93 0.20
CA GLY A 282 -3.14 -12.62 -1.06
C GLY A 282 -3.35 -14.13 -0.95
N GLN A 283 -4.54 -14.63 -1.29
CA GLN A 283 -4.83 -16.07 -1.23
C GLN A 283 -4.23 -16.88 -2.41
N ARG A 284 -3.77 -16.23 -3.47
CA ARG A 284 -3.21 -16.87 -4.67
C ARG A 284 -2.08 -16.09 -5.31
N GLY A 285 -1.11 -15.69 -4.52
CA GLY A 285 0.00 -14.86 -4.97
C GLY A 285 -0.17 -13.39 -4.55
N GLU A 286 0.65 -12.55 -5.10
CA GLU A 286 0.68 -11.13 -4.78
C GLU A 286 -0.67 -10.45 -5.04
N LEU A 287 -1.13 -9.62 -4.11
CA LEU A 287 -2.26 -8.73 -4.35
C LEU A 287 -1.93 -7.75 -5.48
N LEU A 288 -2.92 -7.44 -6.28
CA LEU A 288 -2.79 -6.40 -7.30
C LEU A 288 -3.51 -5.14 -6.82
N PRO A 289 -2.95 -3.95 -7.07
CA PRO A 289 -3.68 -2.70 -6.91
C PRO A 289 -5.02 -2.75 -7.64
N VAL A 290 -6.02 -2.01 -7.15
CA VAL A 290 -7.41 -2.07 -7.65
C VAL A 290 -7.51 -2.05 -9.18
N ASN A 291 -6.76 -1.16 -9.83
CA ASN A 291 -6.73 -1.04 -11.28
C ASN A 291 -6.15 -2.28 -12.00
N GLN A 292 -5.27 -3.05 -11.35
CA GLN A 292 -4.67 -4.26 -11.91
C GLN A 292 -5.47 -5.53 -11.61
N GLN A 293 -6.17 -5.57 -10.48
CA GLN A 293 -7.02 -6.71 -10.10
C GLN A 293 -8.14 -6.95 -11.12
N GLU A 294 -8.80 -5.90 -11.58
CA GLU A 294 -9.85 -6.02 -12.60
C GLU A 294 -9.29 -6.50 -13.94
N LEU A 295 -8.12 -6.00 -14.35
CA LEU A 295 -7.45 -6.48 -15.57
C LEU A 295 -7.07 -7.96 -15.47
N SER A 296 -6.60 -8.43 -14.31
CA SER A 296 -6.22 -9.82 -14.12
C SER A 296 -7.42 -10.77 -14.18
N LYS A 297 -8.56 -10.39 -13.59
CA LYS A 297 -9.81 -11.18 -13.70
C LYS A 297 -10.23 -11.38 -15.14
N CYS A 298 -10.13 -10.33 -15.95
CA CYS A 298 -10.46 -10.40 -17.37
C CYS A 298 -9.51 -11.29 -18.17
N LEU A 299 -8.22 -11.32 -17.84
CA LEU A 299 -7.22 -12.13 -18.55
C LEU A 299 -7.35 -13.63 -18.28
N PHE A 300 -7.79 -14.01 -17.08
CA PHE A 300 -7.89 -15.42 -16.69
C PHE A 300 -9.23 -16.08 -17.03
N THR A 301 -10.31 -15.32 -17.22
CA THR A 301 -11.65 -15.87 -17.37
C THR A 301 -12.20 -15.86 -18.79
N TYR A 302 -11.52 -15.25 -19.76
CA TYR A 302 -11.94 -15.10 -21.18
C TYR A 302 -13.31 -14.43 -21.42
N THR A 303 -14.00 -13.98 -20.38
CA THR A 303 -15.33 -13.39 -20.49
C THR A 303 -15.46 -12.14 -19.64
N CYS A 304 -15.05 -11.00 -20.19
CA CYS A 304 -15.47 -9.71 -19.66
C CYS A 304 -16.66 -9.22 -20.49
N ASN A 305 -17.85 -9.18 -19.91
CA ASN A 305 -19.00 -8.53 -20.52
C ASN A 305 -18.93 -7.04 -20.25
N ALA A 306 -19.26 -6.23 -21.27
CA ALA A 306 -19.32 -4.78 -21.20
C ALA A 306 -20.37 -4.19 -20.23
N GLN A 307 -20.94 -5.00 -19.36
CA GLN A 307 -21.96 -4.65 -18.37
C GLN A 307 -21.64 -5.14 -16.96
N GLY A 308 -20.35 -5.10 -16.54
CA GLY A 308 -19.94 -5.33 -15.16
C GLY A 308 -20.35 -6.70 -14.60
N LEU A 309 -19.38 -7.55 -14.37
CA LEU A 309 -19.36 -8.62 -13.38
C LEU A 309 -20.61 -9.51 -13.23
N ASP A 310 -20.88 -10.35 -14.22
CA ASP A 310 -21.53 -11.62 -13.99
C ASP A 310 -20.58 -12.74 -14.43
N LEU A 311 -19.85 -13.29 -13.45
CA LEU A 311 -18.96 -14.42 -13.66
C LEU A 311 -19.82 -15.69 -13.71
N ALA A 312 -20.23 -16.13 -14.89
CA ALA A 312 -20.76 -17.47 -15.05
C ALA A 312 -19.59 -18.47 -14.98
N PRO A 313 -19.65 -19.51 -14.15
CA PRO A 313 -18.63 -20.54 -14.13
C PRO A 313 -18.62 -21.28 -15.47
N VAL A 314 -17.42 -21.48 -16.02
CA VAL A 314 -17.24 -22.37 -17.17
C VAL A 314 -17.49 -23.78 -16.68
N GLU A 315 -18.60 -24.39 -17.11
CA GLU A 315 -18.80 -25.84 -16.96
C GLU A 315 -17.74 -26.54 -17.81
N GLU A 316 -16.84 -27.29 -17.17
CA GLU A 316 -15.97 -28.25 -17.84
C GLU A 316 -16.87 -29.33 -18.45
N GLU A 317 -17.05 -29.32 -19.77
CA GLU A 317 -17.57 -30.47 -20.49
C GLU A 317 -16.60 -31.63 -20.29
N GLN A 318 -17.02 -32.61 -19.49
CA GLN A 318 -16.35 -33.90 -19.43
C GLN A 318 -16.62 -34.62 -20.75
N GLU A 319 -15.60 -34.72 -21.60
CA GLU A 319 -15.58 -35.68 -22.70
C GLU A 319 -15.71 -37.08 -22.10
N GLN A 320 -16.86 -37.70 -22.33
CA GLN A 320 -17.04 -39.12 -22.12
C GLN A 320 -16.52 -39.82 -23.36
N ASP A 321 -15.36 -40.44 -23.23
CA ASP A 321 -14.88 -41.46 -24.20
C ASP A 321 -15.78 -42.69 -24.10
N GLU A 322 -16.42 -43.05 -25.21
CA GLU A 322 -16.97 -44.37 -25.51
C GLU A 322 -15.90 -45.24 -26.19
#